data_31c8c035adbce590da6bff0fc59a7b83
#
_entry.id   31c8c035adbce590da6bff0fc59a7b83
#
_cell.length_a   1.000
_cell.length_b   1.000
_cell.length_c   1.000
_cell.angle_alpha   90.00
_cell.angle_beta   90.00
_cell.angle_gamma   90.00
#
_symmetry.space_group_name_H-M   'P 1'
#
loop_
_entity.id
_entity.type
_entity.pdbx_description
1 polymer ?
#
loop_
_entity_poly.entity_id
_entity_poly.type
_entity_poly.pdbx_seq_one_letter_code
_entity_poly.pdbx_strand_id
1 'polypeptide(L)'
;ITNRLVGSEMCIRDSAGAKPYVRVSSNNAAEIKKVLDFGAKGIIVPMVNSAQEVSTVLDAAFYPPVGNRGMGLYRAQGYGEAKSKQAYISQIASEIEVFVQIESKLAVEKIEEIFDNPITGYFLGPYDLSASIGKPAEFNAEEFLQLEQKVLETAKKFDIQRGIHIVEPDPKLIADKVRIGYDTIAYSVDFRMLDVMARQPFKDA
;
A
#
# COMPACT_ATOMS: atom_id res chain seq x y z
N ILE A 1 12.93 7.08 -7.17
CA ILE A 1 13.47 5.71 -7.39
C ILE A 1 13.69 5.54 -8.88
N THR A 2 14.92 5.26 -9.31
CA THR A 2 15.23 5.03 -10.72
C THR A 2 14.63 3.69 -11.18
N ASN A 3 14.13 3.64 -12.42
CA ASN A 3 13.49 2.45 -13.02
C ASN A 3 14.30 1.16 -12.88
N ARG A 4 15.63 1.28 -12.84
CA ARG A 4 16.56 0.16 -12.75
C ARG A 4 16.49 -0.54 -11.39
N LEU A 5 16.30 0.23 -10.30
CA LEU A 5 16.17 -0.31 -8.94
C LEU A 5 14.84 -1.07 -8.79
N VAL A 6 13.72 -0.52 -9.28
CA VAL A 6 12.41 -1.20 -9.19
C VAL A 6 12.46 -2.57 -9.89
N GLY A 7 13.04 -2.66 -11.08
CA GLY A 7 13.15 -3.94 -11.80
C GLY A 7 14.01 -4.97 -11.05
N SER A 8 15.14 -4.57 -10.49
CA SER A 8 16.02 -5.44 -9.70
C SER A 8 15.33 -5.94 -8.43
N GLU A 9 14.66 -5.05 -7.71
CA GLU A 9 13.90 -5.39 -6.51
C GLU A 9 12.78 -6.39 -6.79
N MET A 10 12.06 -6.24 -7.92
CA MET A 10 11.04 -7.22 -8.33
C MET A 10 11.66 -8.61 -8.54
N CYS A 11 12.82 -8.68 -9.21
CA CYS A 11 13.51 -9.97 -9.44
C CYS A 11 13.96 -10.62 -8.12
N ILE A 12 14.49 -9.86 -7.19
CA ILE A 12 14.93 -10.36 -5.87
C ILE A 12 13.76 -10.96 -5.11
N ARG A 13 12.64 -10.25 -5.03
CA ARG A 13 11.44 -10.72 -4.30
C ARG A 13 10.81 -11.95 -4.95
N ASP A 14 10.67 -11.96 -6.27
CA ASP A 14 10.17 -13.13 -7.00
C ASP A 14 11.06 -14.37 -6.76
N SER A 15 12.38 -14.20 -6.76
CA SER A 15 13.32 -15.30 -6.49
C SER A 15 13.19 -15.84 -5.06
N ALA A 16 12.75 -15.03 -4.12
CA ALA A 16 12.46 -15.40 -2.75
C ALA A 16 11.02 -15.95 -2.55
N GLY A 17 10.22 -16.04 -3.61
CA GLY A 17 8.82 -16.45 -3.54
C GLY A 17 7.88 -15.43 -2.87
N ALA A 18 8.33 -14.18 -2.70
CA ALA A 18 7.55 -13.12 -2.09
C ALA A 18 6.80 -12.30 -3.15
N LYS A 19 5.56 -11.91 -2.86
CA LYS A 19 4.81 -10.98 -3.70
C LYS A 19 5.41 -9.57 -3.57
N PRO A 20 5.86 -8.92 -4.67
CA PRO A 20 6.36 -7.56 -4.62
C PRO A 20 5.23 -6.53 -4.59
N TYR A 21 5.22 -5.68 -3.56
CA TYR A 21 4.36 -4.51 -3.49
C TYR A 21 5.18 -3.24 -3.67
N VAL A 22 4.61 -2.25 -4.34
CA VAL A 22 5.25 -0.95 -4.57
C VAL A 22 4.37 0.17 -4.04
N ARG A 23 4.90 0.92 -3.07
CA ARG A 23 4.31 2.20 -2.71
C ARG A 23 4.74 3.23 -3.75
N VAL A 24 3.79 3.71 -4.55
CA VAL A 24 4.03 4.76 -5.55
C VAL A 24 4.21 6.12 -4.86
N SER A 25 4.84 7.07 -5.55
CA SER A 25 5.10 8.39 -4.96
C SER A 25 3.86 9.27 -4.90
N SER A 26 2.93 9.03 -5.81
CA SER A 26 1.68 9.81 -5.94
C SER A 26 0.61 9.01 -6.67
N ASN A 27 -0.63 9.50 -6.67
CA ASN A 27 -1.71 8.98 -7.51
C ASN A 27 -1.52 9.41 -8.97
N ASN A 28 -0.50 8.84 -9.63
CA ASN A 28 -0.15 9.12 -11.02
C ASN A 28 -0.29 7.86 -11.88
N ALA A 29 -1.17 7.92 -12.89
CA ALA A 29 -1.47 6.79 -13.76
C ALA A 29 -0.24 6.23 -14.49
N ALA A 30 0.69 7.08 -14.91
CA ALA A 30 1.90 6.65 -15.60
C ALA A 30 2.87 5.91 -14.66
N GLU A 31 2.97 6.34 -13.41
CA GLU A 31 3.77 5.65 -12.39
C GLU A 31 3.14 4.32 -12.01
N ILE A 32 1.82 4.29 -11.74
CA ILE A 32 1.06 3.06 -11.43
C ILE A 32 1.25 2.04 -12.54
N LYS A 33 0.96 2.42 -13.80
CA LYS A 33 1.18 1.56 -14.96
C LYS A 33 2.59 0.98 -15.00
N LYS A 34 3.59 1.83 -14.81
CA LYS A 34 4.99 1.47 -14.91
C LYS A 34 5.42 0.42 -13.88
N VAL A 35 5.07 0.60 -12.62
CA VAL A 35 5.45 -0.37 -11.57
C VAL A 35 4.75 -1.71 -11.76
N LEU A 36 3.50 -1.70 -12.21
CA LEU A 36 2.75 -2.90 -12.55
C LEU A 36 3.32 -3.60 -13.80
N ASP A 37 3.75 -2.87 -14.82
CA ASP A 37 4.41 -3.43 -16.01
C ASP A 37 5.76 -4.08 -15.65
N PHE A 38 6.46 -3.58 -14.64
CA PHE A 38 7.68 -4.21 -14.10
C PHE A 38 7.41 -5.45 -13.24
N GLY A 39 6.14 -5.81 -12.98
CA GLY A 39 5.75 -7.05 -12.33
C GLY A 39 5.41 -6.91 -10.85
N ALA A 40 5.11 -5.71 -10.36
CA ALA A 40 4.52 -5.55 -9.04
C ALA A 40 3.20 -6.32 -8.97
N LYS A 41 2.96 -7.03 -7.87
CA LYS A 41 1.73 -7.77 -7.59
C LYS A 41 0.74 -6.95 -6.78
N GLY A 42 1.20 -5.86 -6.20
CA GLY A 42 0.35 -4.90 -5.52
C GLY A 42 0.95 -3.50 -5.54
N ILE A 43 0.07 -2.53 -5.38
CA ILE A 43 0.42 -1.12 -5.25
C ILE A 43 -0.17 -0.55 -3.96
N ILE A 44 0.57 0.40 -3.37
CA ILE A 44 0.11 1.21 -2.25
C ILE A 44 0.13 2.66 -2.71
N VAL A 45 -1.04 3.30 -2.77
CA VAL A 45 -1.18 4.67 -3.30
C VAL A 45 -1.38 5.65 -2.16
N PRO A 46 -0.48 6.65 -2.01
CA PRO A 46 -0.55 7.63 -0.93
C PRO A 46 -1.65 8.68 -1.14
N MET A 47 -2.01 9.36 -0.05
CA MET A 47 -2.84 10.58 -0.03
C MET A 47 -4.17 10.47 -0.75
N VAL A 48 -4.85 9.32 -0.65
CA VAL A 48 -6.18 9.13 -1.22
C VAL A 48 -7.23 9.72 -0.28
N ASN A 49 -8.00 10.70 -0.76
CA ASN A 49 -8.93 11.48 0.05
C ASN A 49 -10.39 11.44 -0.47
N SER A 50 -10.66 10.68 -1.53
CA SER A 50 -12.01 10.61 -2.13
C SER A 50 -12.20 9.33 -2.95
N ALA A 51 -13.47 8.93 -3.15
CA ALA A 51 -13.86 7.85 -4.06
C ALA A 51 -13.40 8.11 -5.50
N GLN A 52 -13.41 9.37 -5.95
CA GLN A 52 -12.94 9.74 -7.28
C GLN A 52 -11.43 9.45 -7.47
N GLU A 53 -10.62 9.69 -6.43
CA GLU A 53 -9.19 9.36 -6.47
C GLU A 53 -8.97 7.85 -6.47
N VAL A 54 -9.80 7.07 -5.74
CA VAL A 54 -9.78 5.60 -5.81
C VAL A 54 -10.12 5.13 -7.22
N SER A 55 -11.18 5.68 -7.84
CA SER A 55 -11.54 5.36 -9.23
C SER A 55 -10.38 5.61 -10.19
N THR A 56 -9.66 6.73 -10.03
CA THR A 56 -8.48 7.05 -10.85
C THR A 56 -7.36 6.01 -10.67
N VAL A 57 -7.15 5.53 -9.44
CA VAL A 57 -6.18 4.46 -9.14
C VAL A 57 -6.58 3.17 -9.86
N LEU A 58 -7.84 2.75 -9.72
CA LEU A 58 -8.36 1.51 -10.32
C LEU A 58 -8.29 1.55 -11.84
N ASP A 59 -8.66 2.68 -12.44
CA ASP A 59 -8.53 2.91 -13.89
C ASP A 59 -7.09 2.75 -14.39
N ALA A 60 -6.12 3.23 -13.61
CA ALA A 60 -4.72 3.12 -13.95
C ALA A 60 -4.12 1.73 -13.70
N ALA A 61 -4.68 0.96 -12.76
CA ALA A 61 -4.19 -0.35 -12.37
C ALA A 61 -4.67 -1.48 -13.28
N PHE A 62 -5.93 -1.43 -13.72
CA PHE A 62 -6.59 -2.51 -14.44
C PHE A 62 -6.74 -2.24 -15.94
N TYR A 63 -6.79 -3.32 -16.73
CA TYR A 63 -7.06 -3.24 -18.16
C TYR A 63 -8.57 -3.10 -18.45
N PRO A 64 -8.96 -2.62 -19.64
CA PRO A 64 -10.36 -2.69 -20.09
C PRO A 64 -10.93 -4.12 -20.03
N PRO A 65 -12.19 -4.32 -19.63
CA PRO A 65 -13.21 -3.28 -19.40
C PRO A 65 -13.24 -2.72 -17.96
N VAL A 66 -12.41 -3.22 -17.04
CA VAL A 66 -12.42 -2.84 -15.62
C VAL A 66 -11.77 -1.48 -15.40
N GLY A 67 -10.71 -1.16 -16.12
CA GLY A 67 -9.98 0.10 -16.07
C GLY A 67 -9.48 0.52 -17.45
N ASN A 68 -8.53 1.45 -17.47
CA ASN A 68 -8.01 2.08 -18.71
C ASN A 68 -6.48 1.92 -18.86
N ARG A 69 -5.86 0.98 -18.13
CA ARG A 69 -4.42 0.76 -18.22
C ARG A 69 -4.01 0.39 -19.64
N GLY A 70 -3.05 1.14 -20.21
CA GLY A 70 -2.53 0.84 -21.54
C GLY A 70 -1.74 -0.47 -21.56
N MET A 71 -2.03 -1.33 -22.56
CA MET A 71 -1.34 -2.59 -22.73
C MET A 71 0.05 -2.39 -23.35
N GLY A 72 1.06 -3.04 -22.78
CA GLY A 72 2.42 -3.11 -23.28
C GLY A 72 2.99 -4.51 -23.10
N LEU A 73 4.09 -4.81 -23.77
CA LEU A 73 4.78 -6.11 -23.64
C LEU A 73 6.02 -5.92 -22.76
N TYR A 74 5.80 -5.98 -21.44
CA TYR A 74 6.85 -5.87 -20.44
C TYR A 74 7.00 -7.17 -19.64
N ARG A 75 7.76 -7.11 -18.56
CA ARG A 75 8.02 -8.26 -17.68
C ARG A 75 6.74 -8.90 -17.15
N ALA A 76 5.77 -8.10 -16.69
CA ALA A 76 4.49 -8.61 -16.18
C ALA A 76 3.71 -9.44 -17.20
N GLN A 77 3.90 -9.17 -18.49
CA GLN A 77 3.28 -9.89 -19.62
C GLN A 77 4.19 -11.00 -20.19
N GLY A 78 5.25 -11.40 -19.46
CA GLY A 78 6.20 -12.40 -19.96
C GLY A 78 6.82 -12.01 -21.31
N TYR A 79 7.00 -10.71 -21.55
CA TYR A 79 7.51 -10.17 -22.82
C TYR A 79 6.75 -10.65 -24.07
N GLY A 80 5.49 -11.03 -23.92
CA GLY A 80 4.62 -11.47 -25.01
C GLY A 80 4.46 -12.98 -25.15
N GLU A 81 5.02 -13.78 -24.23
CA GLU A 81 4.87 -15.25 -24.23
C GLU A 81 3.51 -15.75 -23.73
N ALA A 82 2.64 -14.85 -23.26
CA ALA A 82 1.33 -15.23 -22.74
C ALA A 82 0.50 -15.98 -23.79
N LYS A 83 0.08 -17.20 -23.46
CA LYS A 83 -0.63 -18.12 -24.36
C LYS A 83 -1.99 -17.60 -24.85
N SER A 84 -2.61 -16.67 -24.11
CA SER A 84 -3.89 -16.05 -24.46
C SER A 84 -3.97 -14.65 -23.81
N LYS A 85 -4.22 -13.63 -24.66
CA LYS A 85 -4.43 -12.26 -24.20
C LYS A 85 -5.60 -12.15 -23.22
N GLN A 86 -6.70 -12.86 -23.48
CA GLN A 86 -7.89 -12.83 -22.64
C GLN A 86 -7.64 -13.46 -21.27
N ALA A 87 -6.97 -14.62 -21.24
CA ALA A 87 -6.60 -15.28 -19.99
C ALA A 87 -5.67 -14.39 -19.14
N TYR A 88 -4.72 -13.70 -19.78
CA TYR A 88 -3.84 -12.76 -19.13
C TYR A 88 -4.59 -11.57 -18.50
N ILE A 89 -5.52 -10.94 -19.23
CA ILE A 89 -6.33 -9.83 -18.72
C ILE A 89 -7.15 -10.27 -17.51
N SER A 90 -7.78 -11.45 -17.59
CA SER A 90 -8.57 -12.01 -16.47
C SER A 90 -7.69 -12.34 -15.26
N GLN A 91 -6.51 -12.89 -15.49
CA GLN A 91 -5.53 -13.20 -14.46
C GLN A 91 -5.06 -11.93 -13.74
N ILE A 92 -4.69 -10.88 -14.49
CA ILE A 92 -4.27 -9.60 -13.93
C ILE A 92 -5.36 -8.98 -13.05
N ALA A 93 -6.62 -9.03 -13.50
CA ALA A 93 -7.73 -8.50 -12.73
C ALA A 93 -7.92 -9.19 -11.36
N SER A 94 -7.51 -10.46 -11.25
CA SER A 94 -7.59 -11.24 -10.01
C SER A 94 -6.32 -11.23 -9.15
N GLU A 95 -5.17 -10.87 -9.72
CA GLU A 95 -3.86 -10.97 -9.04
C GLU A 95 -3.32 -9.64 -8.52
N ILE A 96 -3.75 -8.50 -9.12
CA ILE A 96 -3.28 -7.19 -8.67
C ILE A 96 -4.03 -6.77 -7.42
N GLU A 97 -3.27 -6.47 -6.38
CA GLU A 97 -3.78 -5.97 -5.12
C GLU A 97 -3.59 -4.45 -5.04
N VAL A 98 -4.68 -3.74 -4.71
CA VAL A 98 -4.68 -2.27 -4.64
C VAL A 98 -4.95 -1.84 -3.20
N PHE A 99 -3.98 -1.18 -2.60
CA PHE A 99 -4.10 -0.55 -1.29
C PHE A 99 -4.05 0.98 -1.44
N VAL A 100 -4.89 1.66 -0.67
CA VAL A 100 -4.87 3.12 -0.54
C VAL A 100 -4.34 3.52 0.83
N GLN A 101 -3.58 4.61 0.93
CA GLN A 101 -3.17 5.14 2.22
C GLN A 101 -4.22 6.14 2.75
N ILE A 102 -4.69 5.85 3.96
CA ILE A 102 -5.57 6.73 4.74
C ILE A 102 -4.68 7.49 5.72
N GLU A 103 -4.37 8.73 5.40
CA GLU A 103 -3.35 9.51 6.09
C GLU A 103 -3.72 10.99 6.26
N SER A 104 -5.01 11.30 6.11
CA SER A 104 -5.54 12.63 6.39
C SER A 104 -6.90 12.58 7.06
N LYS A 105 -7.23 13.61 7.85
CA LYS A 105 -8.57 13.78 8.43
C LYS A 105 -9.66 13.78 7.36
N LEU A 106 -9.41 14.41 6.21
CA LEU A 106 -10.34 14.44 5.07
C LEU A 106 -10.65 13.03 4.54
N ALA A 107 -9.63 12.16 4.43
CA ALA A 107 -9.84 10.78 4.04
C ALA A 107 -10.73 10.04 5.05
N VAL A 108 -10.52 10.25 6.35
CA VAL A 108 -11.32 9.62 7.40
C VAL A 108 -12.75 10.15 7.42
N GLU A 109 -12.98 11.41 7.08
CA GLU A 109 -14.34 11.97 6.94
C GLU A 109 -15.12 11.29 5.82
N LYS A 110 -14.46 10.93 4.69
CA LYS A 110 -15.03 10.27 3.50
C LYS A 110 -14.78 8.76 3.43
N ILE A 111 -14.44 8.14 4.54
CA ILE A 111 -13.93 6.78 4.58
C ILE A 111 -14.88 5.73 4.00
N GLU A 112 -16.19 5.88 4.20
CA GLU A 112 -17.20 4.96 3.67
C GLU A 112 -17.24 5.03 2.13
N GLU A 113 -17.20 6.22 1.55
CA GLU A 113 -17.16 6.41 0.08
C GLU A 113 -15.86 5.84 -0.53
N ILE A 114 -14.73 5.95 0.19
CA ILE A 114 -13.44 5.39 -0.23
C ILE A 114 -13.49 3.86 -0.21
N PHE A 115 -14.00 3.26 0.87
CA PHE A 115 -14.01 1.82 1.07
C PHE A 115 -15.12 1.08 0.30
N ASP A 116 -16.13 1.78 -0.21
CA ASP A 116 -17.15 1.22 -1.11
C ASP A 116 -16.63 0.94 -2.54
N ASN A 117 -15.34 1.11 -2.77
CA ASN A 117 -14.68 0.78 -4.03
C ASN A 117 -13.99 -0.60 -3.95
N PRO A 118 -13.78 -1.30 -5.09
CA PRO A 118 -13.18 -2.62 -5.11
C PRO A 118 -11.64 -2.57 -4.90
N ILE A 119 -11.23 -2.10 -3.74
CA ILE A 119 -9.84 -2.11 -3.27
C ILE A 119 -9.56 -3.37 -2.44
N THR A 120 -8.32 -3.81 -2.40
CA THR A 120 -7.88 -4.93 -1.55
C THR A 120 -7.89 -4.55 -0.08
N GLY A 121 -7.50 -3.32 0.20
CA GLY A 121 -7.40 -2.84 1.58
C GLY A 121 -6.83 -1.42 1.65
N TYR A 122 -6.46 -1.04 2.86
CA TYR A 122 -5.82 0.25 3.10
C TYR A 122 -4.56 0.09 3.95
N PHE A 123 -3.72 1.11 3.95
CA PHE A 123 -2.68 1.34 4.95
C PHE A 123 -2.96 2.64 5.69
N LEU A 124 -3.03 2.58 7.03
CA LEU A 124 -3.05 3.80 7.84
C LEU A 124 -1.64 4.42 7.85
N GLY A 125 -1.55 5.72 7.54
CA GLY A 125 -0.34 6.51 7.67
C GLY A 125 -0.36 7.33 8.97
N PRO A 126 0.14 6.80 10.12
CA PRO A 126 -0.07 7.45 11.42
C PRO A 126 0.63 8.80 11.53
N TYR A 127 1.80 8.97 10.93
CA TYR A 127 2.52 10.25 10.98
C TYR A 127 1.77 11.35 10.24
N ASP A 128 1.36 11.09 9.00
CA ASP A 128 0.64 12.07 8.19
C ASP A 128 -0.77 12.32 8.72
N LEU A 129 -1.47 11.28 9.20
CA LEU A 129 -2.79 11.43 9.84
C LEU A 129 -2.70 12.31 11.09
N SER A 130 -1.72 12.08 11.97
CA SER A 130 -1.52 12.88 13.16
C SER A 130 -1.13 14.33 12.82
N ALA A 131 -0.30 14.52 11.80
CA ALA A 131 0.04 15.85 11.30
C ALA A 131 -1.18 16.58 10.70
N SER A 132 -2.09 15.87 10.03
CA SER A 132 -3.31 16.45 9.44
C SER A 132 -4.28 17.03 10.45
N ILE A 133 -4.18 16.63 11.71
CA ILE A 133 -4.95 17.18 12.86
C ILE A 133 -4.15 18.14 13.73
N GLY A 134 -2.97 18.56 13.26
CA GLY A 134 -2.09 19.49 13.97
C GLY A 134 -1.35 18.88 15.18
N LYS A 135 -1.27 17.55 15.28
CA LYS A 135 -0.62 16.81 16.38
C LYS A 135 0.41 15.81 15.86
N PRO A 136 1.47 16.27 15.16
CA PRO A 136 2.42 15.38 14.50
C PRO A 136 3.10 14.43 15.50
N ALA A 137 3.02 13.12 15.20
CA ALA A 137 3.54 12.02 16.02
C ALA A 137 2.92 11.84 17.41
N GLU A 138 1.82 12.52 17.73
CA GLU A 138 1.06 12.34 18.98
C GLU A 138 0.00 11.21 18.83
N PHE A 139 0.47 9.97 18.70
CA PHE A 139 -0.40 8.79 18.43
C PHE A 139 -1.32 8.42 19.62
N ASN A 140 -1.08 8.97 20.80
CA ASN A 140 -1.93 8.80 21.99
C ASN A 140 -2.97 9.93 22.15
N ALA A 141 -2.99 10.92 21.24
CA ALA A 141 -3.99 11.96 21.28
C ALA A 141 -5.39 11.37 21.06
N GLU A 142 -6.37 11.79 21.87
CA GLU A 142 -7.74 11.26 21.80
C GLU A 142 -8.35 11.36 20.41
N GLU A 143 -8.16 12.50 19.73
CA GLU A 143 -8.65 12.70 18.36
C GLU A 143 -8.02 11.70 17.36
N PHE A 144 -6.70 11.43 17.49
CA PHE A 144 -6.04 10.43 16.63
C PHE A 144 -6.63 9.03 16.87
N LEU A 145 -6.81 8.64 18.13
CA LEU A 145 -7.37 7.33 18.48
C LEU A 145 -8.82 7.16 17.97
N GLN A 146 -9.63 8.20 18.03
CA GLN A 146 -10.99 8.20 17.48
C GLN A 146 -10.98 8.03 15.96
N LEU A 147 -10.07 8.70 15.24
CA LEU A 147 -9.91 8.54 13.80
C LEU A 147 -9.42 7.13 13.44
N GLU A 148 -8.39 6.60 14.12
CA GLU A 148 -7.89 5.24 13.93
C GLU A 148 -9.01 4.20 14.14
N GLN A 149 -9.77 4.34 15.21
CA GLN A 149 -10.91 3.45 15.52
C GLN A 149 -11.98 3.52 14.41
N LYS A 150 -12.37 4.72 13.98
CA LYS A 150 -13.35 4.91 12.91
C LYS A 150 -12.91 4.20 11.61
N VAL A 151 -11.64 4.32 11.23
CA VAL A 151 -11.09 3.64 10.04
C VAL A 151 -11.17 2.13 10.19
N LEU A 152 -10.74 1.57 11.32
CA LEU A 152 -10.77 0.12 11.59
C LEU A 152 -12.20 -0.44 11.58
N GLU A 153 -13.14 0.24 12.22
CA GLU A 153 -14.54 -0.20 12.28
C GLU A 153 -15.20 -0.13 10.90
N THR A 154 -14.93 0.92 10.12
CA THR A 154 -15.46 1.03 8.77
C THR A 154 -14.89 -0.06 7.87
N ALA A 155 -13.59 -0.31 7.92
CA ALA A 155 -12.96 -1.37 7.12
C ALA A 155 -13.54 -2.78 7.38
N LYS A 156 -13.93 -3.06 8.63
CA LYS A 156 -14.63 -4.31 8.98
C LYS A 156 -15.98 -4.45 8.30
N LYS A 157 -16.72 -3.35 8.10
CA LYS A 157 -18.02 -3.38 7.40
C LYS A 157 -17.87 -3.72 5.92
N PHE A 158 -16.77 -3.29 5.30
CA PHE A 158 -16.48 -3.52 3.87
C PHE A 158 -15.64 -4.78 3.61
N ASP A 159 -15.25 -5.52 4.65
CA ASP A 159 -14.45 -6.76 4.58
C ASP A 159 -13.14 -6.60 3.79
N ILE A 160 -12.48 -5.44 3.95
CA ILE A 160 -11.19 -5.13 3.32
C ILE A 160 -10.02 -5.29 4.30
N GLN A 161 -8.82 -5.53 3.77
CA GLN A 161 -7.60 -5.68 4.57
C GLN A 161 -7.22 -4.38 5.27
N ARG A 162 -6.76 -4.50 6.51
CA ARG A 162 -6.48 -3.39 7.44
C ARG A 162 -4.98 -3.30 7.68
N GLY A 163 -4.35 -2.39 6.93
CA GLY A 163 -2.92 -2.21 6.94
C GLY A 163 -2.44 -1.08 7.85
N ILE A 164 -1.27 -1.27 8.43
CA ILE A 164 -0.52 -0.21 9.12
C ILE A 164 0.98 -0.34 8.88
N HIS A 165 1.67 0.80 8.84
CA HIS A 165 3.13 0.84 8.79
C HIS A 165 3.70 1.08 10.20
N ILE A 166 4.48 0.12 10.69
CA ILE A 166 5.25 0.20 11.94
C ILE A 166 6.69 0.57 11.56
N VAL A 167 7.11 1.82 11.80
CA VAL A 167 8.43 2.32 11.42
C VAL A 167 9.54 1.75 12.31
N GLU A 168 9.31 1.69 13.63
CA GLU A 168 10.29 1.18 14.58
C GLU A 168 10.41 -0.35 14.50
N PRO A 169 11.63 -0.92 14.42
CA PRO A 169 11.84 -2.36 14.31
C PRO A 169 11.72 -3.06 15.68
N ASP A 170 10.59 -2.88 16.35
CA ASP A 170 10.26 -3.57 17.60
C ASP A 170 9.16 -4.63 17.33
N PRO A 171 9.47 -5.93 17.46
CA PRO A 171 8.50 -6.99 17.24
C PRO A 171 7.28 -6.96 18.17
N LYS A 172 7.39 -6.31 19.34
CA LYS A 172 6.26 -6.19 20.27
C LYS A 172 5.14 -5.33 19.66
N LEU A 173 5.50 -4.31 18.89
CA LEU A 173 4.51 -3.45 18.22
C LEU A 173 3.65 -4.23 17.21
N ILE A 174 4.17 -5.30 16.62
CA ILE A 174 3.39 -6.17 15.71
C ILE A 174 2.24 -6.81 16.47
N ALA A 175 2.53 -7.45 17.61
CA ALA A 175 1.51 -8.12 18.43
C ALA A 175 0.45 -7.13 18.92
N ASP A 176 0.85 -5.91 19.30
CA ASP A 176 -0.07 -4.88 19.74
C ASP A 176 -1.00 -4.42 18.61
N LYS A 177 -0.49 -4.20 17.40
CA LYS A 177 -1.30 -3.80 16.24
C LYS A 177 -2.23 -4.92 15.77
N VAL A 178 -1.80 -6.17 15.78
CA VAL A 178 -2.67 -7.33 15.51
C VAL A 178 -3.81 -7.40 16.53
N ARG A 179 -3.54 -7.16 17.82
CA ARG A 179 -4.57 -7.15 18.89
C ARG A 179 -5.61 -6.05 18.69
N ILE A 180 -5.19 -4.89 18.16
CA ILE A 180 -6.10 -3.77 17.84
C ILE A 180 -7.01 -4.12 16.66
N GLY A 181 -6.55 -4.98 15.74
CA GLY A 181 -7.36 -5.46 14.63
C GLY A 181 -6.76 -5.25 13.23
N TYR A 182 -5.47 -4.88 13.15
CA TYR A 182 -4.75 -4.88 11.89
C TYR A 182 -4.37 -6.30 11.47
N ASP A 183 -4.43 -6.59 10.17
CA ASP A 183 -4.12 -7.89 9.58
C ASP A 183 -3.00 -7.83 8.54
N THR A 184 -2.64 -6.63 8.10
CA THR A 184 -1.60 -6.37 7.12
C THR A 184 -0.59 -5.37 7.68
N ILE A 185 0.67 -5.79 7.87
CA ILE A 185 1.66 -4.96 8.55
C ILE A 185 2.88 -4.73 7.65
N ALA A 186 3.14 -3.46 7.32
CA ALA A 186 4.43 -3.06 6.80
C ALA A 186 5.38 -2.83 7.99
N TYR A 187 6.39 -3.70 8.12
CA TYR A 187 7.28 -3.70 9.27
C TYR A 187 8.61 -3.03 8.94
N SER A 188 8.83 -1.88 9.53
CA SER A 188 10.04 -1.06 9.45
C SER A 188 10.45 -0.70 8.00
N VAL A 189 11.65 -0.22 7.87
CA VAL A 189 12.36 0.02 6.60
C VAL A 189 13.82 -0.40 6.78
N ASP A 190 14.48 -0.81 5.71
CA ASP A 190 15.83 -1.37 5.71
C ASP A 190 16.85 -0.46 6.40
N PHE A 191 16.90 0.83 6.04
CA PHE A 191 17.84 1.78 6.65
C PHE A 191 17.55 2.03 8.15
N ARG A 192 16.28 1.93 8.60
CA ARG A 192 15.96 2.07 10.03
C ARG A 192 16.40 0.84 10.81
N MET A 193 16.20 -0.36 10.26
CA MET A 193 16.71 -1.59 10.85
C MET A 193 18.23 -1.55 10.98
N LEU A 194 18.93 -1.10 9.94
CA LEU A 194 20.39 -0.96 9.96
C LEU A 194 20.86 0.08 10.99
N ASP A 195 20.19 1.25 11.06
CA ASP A 195 20.54 2.29 12.03
C ASP A 195 20.39 1.79 13.47
N VAL A 196 19.26 1.15 13.79
CA VAL A 196 19.01 0.62 15.14
C VAL A 196 20.07 -0.42 15.53
N MET A 197 20.35 -1.36 14.64
CA MET A 197 21.34 -2.41 14.89
C MET A 197 22.77 -1.88 14.99
N ALA A 198 23.13 -0.91 14.14
CA ALA A 198 24.47 -0.31 14.18
C ALA A 198 24.72 0.51 15.45
N ARG A 199 23.71 1.10 16.03
CA ARG A 199 23.81 1.88 17.28
C ARG A 199 23.73 1.01 18.54
N GLN A 200 23.22 -0.21 18.44
CA GLN A 200 23.00 -1.07 19.62
C GLN A 200 24.24 -1.26 20.49
N PRO A 201 25.46 -1.53 19.95
CA PRO A 201 26.66 -1.73 20.77
C PRO A 201 27.09 -0.51 21.58
N PHE A 202 26.57 0.68 21.26
CA PHE A 202 26.94 1.95 21.91
C PHE A 202 25.88 2.45 22.90
N LYS A 203 24.75 1.73 23.06
CA LYS A 203 23.69 2.13 24.00
C LYS A 203 24.03 1.81 25.44
N ASP A 204 24.90 0.84 25.68
CA ASP A 204 25.31 0.34 26.98
C ASP A 204 26.77 0.77 27.34
N ALA A 205 27.37 1.65 26.54
CA ALA A 205 28.68 2.26 26.76
C ALA A 205 28.52 3.70 27.25
#